data_2ceeda9fc22f17298fe00cabddbedc13
#
_entry.id   2ceeda9fc22f17298fe00cabddbedc13
#
_cell.length_a   1.000
_cell.length_b   1.000
_cell.length_c   1.000
_cell.angle_alpha   90.00
_cell.angle_beta   90.00
_cell.angle_gamma   90.00
#
_symmetry.space_group_name_H-M   'P 1'
#
loop_
_entity.id
_entity.type
_entity.pdbx_description
1 polymer ?
#
loop_
_entity_poly.entity_id
_entity_poly.type
_entity_poly.pdbx_seq_one_letter_code
_entity_poly.pdbx_strand_id
1 'polypeptide(L)'
;MPRDGRAAPTTPGLARVLDPRSVVLFGTAPAAAVIRQCRRLGFTGPLWPVHPSRDEIAGIPCVRHVDELPGVPDAAFVAVNRRATIDVVATLARLGVGGAVCYASGFAESGPEGVALQARLVEAAGDMPLLGPNCYGVINALDGVALWPDEHGCGRVARGVAIVSQSGNVGLNLTLQQRGVPLAFMVTVGNQAVAGVEDCLEAFVAEPRVSAIGLFVEAIIDPVRFARLSAAAAARGVRIVALQAGKSDAGAAIAASHTASLAGRRTAYEALLARCGVATVGTPAELLEALKVLHHGGPLTGPRLVSLSCSGGEASLVADLAEAGTLRFAPFPDEQRGRIAATLTELVTIGNQFDYHTFMWGDRAAMGRTFGEVLDGPHDATMLVLDAPPRPDQDASSWEVAAHALADAARRTGRRAAVVATLSECLTPGIRAAAESAGIVALQGLREALIALEAAAWLAAHAPGEPPAPVTQPGATRVLDEDEGKALVAGWGVAVPEGVRCARADVASAAARIGWPVTLKGLGIAHKSEAGAVRVGVPGPEALVAAAIAMPPEVRECRVERTIVGTVAEVLVTERRDAPVEIGRAHV
;
A
#
# COMPACT_ATOMS: atom_id res chain seq x y z
N MET A 1 -1.85 34.25 18.99
CA MET A 1 -0.54 34.56 18.41
C MET A 1 -0.58 34.13 16.95
N PRO A 2 -0.25 35.00 15.97
CA PRO A 2 -0.23 34.60 14.55
C PRO A 2 0.87 33.53 14.34
N ARG A 3 0.54 32.50 13.58
CA ARG A 3 1.51 31.48 13.11
C ARG A 3 2.37 32.11 12.00
N ASP A 4 3.39 32.86 12.38
CA ASP A 4 4.30 33.50 11.44
C ASP A 4 5.36 32.49 10.97
N GLY A 5 5.57 32.44 9.67
CA GLY A 5 6.80 31.92 9.04
C GLY A 5 6.72 30.78 8.05
N ARG A 6 5.55 30.30 7.61
CA ARG A 6 5.48 29.40 6.46
C ARG A 6 5.22 30.18 5.17
N ALA A 7 6.18 30.12 4.25
CA ALA A 7 5.98 30.57 2.88
C ALA A 7 4.74 29.87 2.28
N ALA A 8 3.89 30.60 1.59
CA ALA A 8 2.75 30.01 0.88
C ALA A 8 3.25 28.92 -0.07
N PRO A 9 2.64 27.70 -0.05
CA PRO A 9 3.02 26.67 -1.00
C PRO A 9 2.74 27.16 -2.42
N THR A 10 3.75 27.10 -3.28
CA THR A 10 3.72 27.58 -4.67
C THR A 10 3.05 26.57 -5.62
N THR A 11 2.43 25.49 -5.09
CA THR A 11 1.78 24.45 -5.90
C THR A 11 0.32 24.31 -5.48
N PRO A 12 -0.64 24.25 -6.41
CA PRO A 12 -2.04 23.90 -6.09
C PRO A 12 -2.11 22.42 -5.71
N GLY A 13 -1.93 22.13 -4.44
CA GLY A 13 -1.98 20.81 -3.86
C GLY A 13 -2.98 20.73 -2.71
N LEU A 14 -3.12 19.56 -2.10
CA LEU A 14 -4.03 19.30 -0.99
C LEU A 14 -3.70 20.07 0.31
N ALA A 15 -2.61 20.82 0.38
CA ALA A 15 -2.13 21.47 1.60
C ALA A 15 -3.22 22.31 2.31
N ARG A 16 -4.02 23.08 1.54
CA ARG A 16 -5.10 23.91 2.10
C ARG A 16 -6.32 23.08 2.55
N VAL A 17 -6.51 21.88 2.02
CA VAL A 17 -7.55 20.94 2.47
C VAL A 17 -7.11 20.19 3.72
N LEU A 18 -5.83 19.83 3.79
CA LEU A 18 -5.27 19.07 4.91
C LEU A 18 -5.01 19.92 6.17
N ASP A 19 -4.66 21.18 6.01
CA ASP A 19 -4.42 22.15 7.12
C ASP A 19 -5.11 23.50 6.82
N PRO A 20 -6.46 23.53 6.72
CA PRO A 20 -7.20 24.75 6.45
C PRO A 20 -7.20 25.69 7.65
N ARG A 21 -7.17 27.00 7.40
CA ARG A 21 -7.40 28.04 8.41
C ARG A 21 -8.86 28.44 8.51
N SER A 22 -9.64 28.16 7.47
CA SER A 22 -11.08 28.43 7.40
C SER A 22 -11.79 27.37 6.57
N VAL A 23 -13.04 27.03 6.93
CA VAL A 23 -13.81 25.99 6.29
C VAL A 23 -15.22 26.45 5.98
N VAL A 24 -15.68 26.26 4.74
CA VAL A 24 -17.08 26.39 4.37
C VAL A 24 -17.74 25.01 4.33
N LEU A 25 -18.99 24.92 4.80
CA LEU A 25 -19.70 23.65 4.95
C LEU A 25 -21.06 23.69 4.27
N PHE A 26 -21.34 22.70 3.43
CA PHE A 26 -22.61 22.51 2.74
C PHE A 26 -23.29 21.22 3.21
N GLY A 27 -24.56 21.28 3.50
CA GLY A 27 -25.35 20.17 4.01
C GLY A 27 -25.90 20.46 5.40
N THR A 28 -26.65 19.52 5.96
CA THR A 28 -27.30 19.72 7.27
C THR A 28 -26.66 18.82 8.34
N ALA A 29 -27.05 17.55 8.41
CA ALA A 29 -26.57 16.63 9.43
C ALA A 29 -25.06 16.34 9.29
N PRO A 30 -24.49 16.07 8.08
CA PRO A 30 -23.06 15.88 7.92
C PRO A 30 -22.26 17.14 8.27
N ALA A 31 -22.73 18.33 7.85
CA ALA A 31 -22.07 19.59 8.22
C ALA A 31 -22.06 19.83 9.73
N ALA A 32 -23.17 19.54 10.41
CA ALA A 32 -23.24 19.62 11.87
C ALA A 32 -22.26 18.63 12.55
N ALA A 33 -22.10 17.44 12.01
CA ALA A 33 -21.13 16.47 12.49
C ALA A 33 -19.69 17.00 12.31
N VAL A 34 -19.32 17.48 11.14
CA VAL A 34 -17.98 18.09 10.88
C VAL A 34 -17.69 19.24 11.84
N ILE A 35 -18.66 20.11 12.12
CA ILE A 35 -18.50 21.18 13.09
C ILE A 35 -18.15 20.62 14.49
N ARG A 36 -18.88 19.59 14.93
CA ARG A 36 -18.60 18.95 16.24
C ARG A 36 -17.23 18.30 16.28
N GLN A 37 -16.85 17.56 15.23
CA GLN A 37 -15.56 16.88 15.17
C GLN A 37 -14.39 17.87 15.10
N CYS A 38 -14.50 18.95 14.32
CA CYS A 38 -13.51 20.03 14.31
C CYS A 38 -13.33 20.65 15.70
N ARG A 39 -14.44 20.98 16.38
CA ARG A 39 -14.39 21.53 17.74
C ARG A 39 -13.78 20.54 18.74
N ARG A 40 -14.17 19.26 18.69
CA ARG A 40 -13.64 18.19 19.54
C ARG A 40 -12.12 18.03 19.36
N LEU A 41 -11.63 18.13 18.14
CA LEU A 41 -10.21 17.99 17.84
C LEU A 41 -9.41 19.29 18.08
N GLY A 42 -10.10 20.40 18.43
CA GLY A 42 -9.49 21.68 18.81
C GLY A 42 -9.23 22.64 17.65
N PHE A 43 -10.00 22.53 16.56
CA PHE A 43 -9.97 23.50 15.48
C PHE A 43 -10.49 24.87 15.96
N THR A 44 -9.71 25.92 15.77
CA THR A 44 -10.02 27.29 16.21
C THR A 44 -10.35 28.24 15.06
N GLY A 45 -10.19 27.79 13.80
CA GLY A 45 -10.51 28.58 12.63
C GLY A 45 -12.01 28.78 12.44
N PRO A 46 -12.45 29.76 11.62
CA PRO A 46 -13.84 29.97 11.31
C PRO A 46 -14.42 28.79 10.51
N LEU A 47 -15.64 28.42 10.90
CA LEU A 47 -16.49 27.44 10.24
C LEU A 47 -17.72 28.16 9.71
N TRP A 48 -17.97 28.13 8.42
CA TRP A 48 -19.05 28.86 7.76
C TRP A 48 -20.06 27.89 7.13
N PRO A 49 -21.14 27.51 7.85
CA PRO A 49 -22.21 26.73 7.25
C PRO A 49 -23.01 27.59 6.26
N VAL A 50 -23.25 27.05 5.07
CA VAL A 50 -24.08 27.67 4.03
C VAL A 50 -25.37 26.88 3.90
N HIS A 51 -26.51 27.54 4.13
CA HIS A 51 -27.83 26.91 4.00
C HIS A 51 -28.91 27.91 3.61
N PRO A 52 -29.72 27.63 2.57
CA PRO A 52 -30.67 28.61 2.03
C PRO A 52 -31.82 28.96 2.98
N SER A 53 -32.17 28.13 3.98
CA SER A 53 -33.32 28.32 4.82
C SER A 53 -33.11 28.11 6.32
N ARG A 54 -31.92 27.58 6.77
CA ARG A 54 -31.62 27.42 8.20
C ARG A 54 -30.90 28.64 8.71
N ASP A 55 -31.21 29.05 9.95
CA ASP A 55 -30.56 30.18 10.59
C ASP A 55 -29.23 29.75 11.22
N GLU A 56 -29.13 28.50 11.70
CA GLU A 56 -27.93 27.95 12.29
C GLU A 56 -27.74 26.45 12.04
N ILE A 57 -26.48 25.98 12.11
CA ILE A 57 -26.10 24.56 12.12
C ILE A 57 -25.09 24.36 13.25
N ALA A 58 -25.38 23.47 14.20
CA ALA A 58 -24.55 23.16 15.38
C ALA A 58 -24.10 24.40 16.17
N GLY A 59 -25.01 25.39 16.32
CA GLY A 59 -24.78 26.63 17.05
C GLY A 59 -23.89 27.63 16.32
N ILE A 60 -23.72 27.48 15.01
CA ILE A 60 -23.05 28.47 14.15
C ILE A 60 -24.08 29.07 13.20
N PRO A 61 -24.19 30.42 13.13
CA PRO A 61 -25.07 31.08 12.17
C PRO A 61 -24.74 30.69 10.72
N CYS A 62 -25.78 30.43 9.93
CA CYS A 62 -25.62 30.13 8.52
C CYS A 62 -25.59 31.41 7.69
N VAL A 63 -24.72 31.44 6.67
CA VAL A 63 -24.88 32.38 5.55
C VAL A 63 -25.87 31.77 4.54
N ARG A 64 -26.63 32.62 3.85
CA ARG A 64 -27.63 32.15 2.88
C ARG A 64 -27.02 31.77 1.54
N HIS A 65 -25.94 32.45 1.18
CA HIS A 65 -25.25 32.31 -0.09
C HIS A 65 -23.75 32.38 0.09
N VAL A 66 -22.98 31.72 -0.78
CA VAL A 66 -21.52 31.74 -0.73
C VAL A 66 -20.92 33.12 -0.93
N ASP A 67 -21.63 34.01 -1.63
CA ASP A 67 -21.20 35.39 -1.85
C ASP A 67 -21.26 36.26 -0.58
N GLU A 68 -21.92 35.77 0.47
CA GLU A 68 -22.01 36.41 1.80
C GLU A 68 -20.87 35.98 2.75
N LEU A 69 -19.95 35.12 2.29
CA LEU A 69 -18.84 34.65 3.10
C LEU A 69 -17.89 35.81 3.43
N PRO A 70 -17.36 35.88 4.69
CA PRO A 70 -16.43 36.94 5.10
C PRO A 70 -15.09 36.95 4.39
N GLY A 71 -14.79 35.89 3.61
CA GLY A 71 -13.55 35.75 2.84
C GLY A 71 -13.53 34.43 2.08
N VAL A 72 -12.47 34.19 1.30
CA VAL A 72 -12.27 32.96 0.54
C VAL A 72 -11.84 31.82 1.48
N PRO A 73 -12.62 30.73 1.60
CA PRO A 73 -12.25 29.61 2.47
C PRO A 73 -11.00 28.88 1.99
N ASP A 74 -10.23 28.31 2.93
CA ASP A 74 -9.14 27.39 2.58
C ASP A 74 -9.67 26.02 2.13
N ALA A 75 -10.72 25.52 2.79
CA ALA A 75 -11.32 24.25 2.42
C ALA A 75 -12.84 24.32 2.42
N ALA A 76 -13.46 23.43 1.65
CA ALA A 76 -14.89 23.19 1.65
C ALA A 76 -15.21 21.74 2.01
N PHE A 77 -16.28 21.52 2.77
CA PHE A 77 -16.92 20.22 2.94
C PHE A 77 -18.29 20.23 2.29
N VAL A 78 -18.48 19.41 1.25
CA VAL A 78 -19.67 19.43 0.40
C VAL A 78 -20.45 18.14 0.60
N ALA A 79 -21.57 18.22 1.32
CA ALA A 79 -22.45 17.09 1.66
C ALA A 79 -23.90 17.37 1.24
N VAL A 80 -24.07 17.73 -0.03
CA VAL A 80 -25.37 17.86 -0.70
C VAL A 80 -25.54 16.74 -1.73
N ASN A 81 -26.72 16.62 -2.36
CA ASN A 81 -26.92 15.57 -3.37
C ASN A 81 -25.97 15.73 -4.57
N ARG A 82 -25.70 14.62 -5.30
CA ARG A 82 -24.69 14.53 -6.37
C ARG A 82 -24.82 15.62 -7.47
N ARG A 83 -26.04 16.06 -7.82
CA ARG A 83 -26.25 17.10 -8.83
C ARG A 83 -25.92 18.49 -8.28
N ALA A 84 -26.42 18.81 -7.10
CA ALA A 84 -26.09 20.06 -6.42
C ALA A 84 -24.59 20.16 -6.05
N THR A 85 -23.92 19.03 -5.80
CA THR A 85 -22.47 18.99 -5.56
C THR A 85 -21.69 19.59 -6.74
N ILE A 86 -22.09 19.32 -7.99
CA ILE A 86 -21.41 19.87 -9.18
C ILE A 86 -21.55 21.40 -9.22
N ASP A 87 -22.74 21.93 -8.97
CA ASP A 87 -23.00 23.37 -8.98
C ASP A 87 -22.24 24.11 -7.85
N VAL A 88 -22.22 23.50 -6.66
CA VAL A 88 -21.44 24.01 -5.51
C VAL A 88 -19.94 24.02 -5.84
N VAL A 89 -19.39 22.92 -6.36
CA VAL A 89 -17.98 22.82 -6.74
C VAL A 89 -17.60 23.85 -7.80
N ALA A 90 -18.42 24.06 -8.83
CA ALA A 90 -18.20 25.09 -9.84
C ALA A 90 -18.15 26.50 -9.22
N THR A 91 -18.98 26.75 -8.23
CA THR A 91 -19.02 28.05 -7.52
C THR A 91 -17.77 28.22 -6.65
N LEU A 92 -17.37 27.18 -5.89
CA LEU A 92 -16.16 27.20 -5.05
C LEU A 92 -14.89 27.38 -5.88
N ALA A 93 -14.78 26.71 -7.03
CA ALA A 93 -13.65 26.88 -7.95
C ALA A 93 -13.54 28.32 -8.46
N ARG A 94 -14.65 28.93 -8.86
CA ARG A 94 -14.68 30.35 -9.30
C ARG A 94 -14.29 31.33 -8.17
N LEU A 95 -14.61 31.01 -6.92
CA LEU A 95 -14.23 31.82 -5.76
C LEU A 95 -12.75 31.64 -5.36
N GLY A 96 -12.03 30.69 -5.94
CA GLY A 96 -10.64 30.39 -5.60
C GLY A 96 -10.47 29.70 -4.25
N VAL A 97 -11.46 28.90 -3.83
CA VAL A 97 -11.35 28.06 -2.62
C VAL A 97 -10.16 27.11 -2.76
N GLY A 98 -9.43 26.88 -1.66
CA GLY A 98 -8.18 26.10 -1.70
C GLY A 98 -8.36 24.62 -2.00
N GLY A 99 -9.58 24.09 -1.88
CA GLY A 99 -9.96 22.74 -2.26
C GLY A 99 -11.21 22.26 -1.54
N ALA A 100 -11.71 21.08 -1.92
CA ALA A 100 -12.96 20.55 -1.40
C ALA A 100 -12.89 19.07 -1.05
N VAL A 101 -13.70 18.66 -0.07
CA VAL A 101 -14.08 17.27 0.23
C VAL A 101 -15.52 17.07 -0.26
N CYS A 102 -15.72 16.12 -1.18
CA CYS A 102 -17.05 15.78 -1.71
C CYS A 102 -17.53 14.45 -1.12
N TYR A 103 -18.47 14.54 -0.18
CA TYR A 103 -19.03 13.41 0.55
C TYR A 103 -20.01 12.56 -0.26
N ALA A 104 -20.76 13.19 -1.17
CA ALA A 104 -21.85 12.54 -1.91
C ALA A 104 -21.38 11.36 -2.74
N SER A 105 -22.16 10.28 -2.71
CA SER A 105 -22.06 9.12 -3.61
C SER A 105 -22.98 9.24 -4.83
N GLY A 106 -22.95 8.25 -5.71
CA GLY A 106 -23.77 8.19 -6.91
C GLY A 106 -23.08 8.76 -8.15
N PHE A 107 -21.78 8.72 -8.18
CA PHE A 107 -20.91 9.06 -9.31
C PHE A 107 -20.42 7.81 -10.06
N ALA A 108 -19.18 7.73 -10.47
CA ALA A 108 -18.68 6.64 -11.34
C ALA A 108 -18.99 5.22 -10.84
N GLU A 109 -19.06 5.02 -9.53
CA GLU A 109 -19.43 3.75 -8.89
C GLU A 109 -20.89 3.34 -9.16
N SER A 110 -21.73 4.26 -9.65
CA SER A 110 -23.16 4.02 -9.90
C SER A 110 -23.49 3.77 -11.38
N GLY A 111 -22.49 3.41 -12.19
CA GLY A 111 -22.68 3.08 -13.59
C GLY A 111 -22.64 4.28 -14.57
N PRO A 112 -23.08 4.12 -15.82
CA PRO A 112 -22.83 5.08 -16.90
C PRO A 112 -23.31 6.52 -16.64
N GLU A 113 -24.48 6.70 -16.03
CA GLU A 113 -24.97 8.03 -15.64
C GLU A 113 -24.03 8.66 -14.59
N GLY A 114 -23.56 7.86 -13.63
CA GLY A 114 -22.65 8.30 -12.60
C GLY A 114 -21.28 8.69 -13.17
N VAL A 115 -20.77 7.97 -14.16
CA VAL A 115 -19.52 8.31 -14.89
C VAL A 115 -19.68 9.69 -15.56
N ALA A 116 -20.80 9.94 -16.23
CA ALA A 116 -21.06 11.24 -16.86
C ALA A 116 -21.14 12.38 -15.82
N LEU A 117 -21.75 12.13 -14.65
CA LEU A 117 -21.78 13.11 -13.57
C LEU A 117 -20.39 13.36 -12.97
N GLN A 118 -19.56 12.34 -12.84
CA GLN A 118 -18.18 12.51 -12.37
C GLN A 118 -17.35 13.35 -13.35
N ALA A 119 -17.47 13.11 -14.65
CA ALA A 119 -16.79 13.91 -15.66
C ALA A 119 -17.18 15.42 -15.54
N ARG A 120 -18.47 15.71 -15.34
CA ARG A 120 -18.94 17.09 -15.10
C ARG A 120 -18.41 17.66 -13.77
N LEU A 121 -18.27 16.83 -12.73
CA LEU A 121 -17.68 17.25 -11.46
C LEU A 121 -16.20 17.63 -11.63
N VAL A 122 -15.44 16.86 -12.39
CA VAL A 122 -14.03 17.14 -12.71
C VAL A 122 -13.92 18.45 -13.50
N GLU A 123 -14.76 18.64 -14.52
CA GLU A 123 -14.84 19.89 -15.28
C GLU A 123 -15.17 21.09 -14.38
N ALA A 124 -16.14 20.93 -13.47
CA ALA A 124 -16.56 21.98 -12.53
C ALA A 124 -15.45 22.34 -11.51
N ALA A 125 -14.64 21.38 -11.11
CA ALA A 125 -13.52 21.60 -10.19
C ALA A 125 -12.37 22.37 -10.87
N GLY A 126 -12.14 22.16 -12.18
CA GLY A 126 -11.00 22.75 -12.87
C GLY A 126 -9.68 22.44 -12.16
N ASP A 127 -8.92 23.47 -11.81
CA ASP A 127 -7.65 23.32 -11.08
C ASP A 127 -7.81 23.21 -9.54
N MET A 128 -9.05 23.30 -9.01
CA MET A 128 -9.29 23.21 -7.57
C MET A 128 -9.12 21.75 -7.10
N PRO A 129 -8.23 21.48 -6.12
CA PRO A 129 -8.09 20.15 -5.53
C PRO A 129 -9.40 19.66 -4.92
N LEU A 130 -9.75 18.38 -5.21
CA LEU A 130 -10.98 17.78 -4.74
C LEU A 130 -10.74 16.34 -4.30
N LEU A 131 -11.03 16.04 -3.03
CA LEU A 131 -11.06 14.68 -2.49
C LEU A 131 -12.46 14.07 -2.68
N GLY A 132 -12.50 12.84 -3.14
CA GLY A 132 -13.73 12.13 -3.45
C GLY A 132 -14.08 12.19 -4.94
N PRO A 133 -15.37 12.16 -5.30
CA PRO A 133 -16.57 12.01 -4.46
C PRO A 133 -16.62 10.64 -3.75
N ASN A 134 -17.71 10.39 -3.02
CA ASN A 134 -17.91 9.13 -2.31
C ASN A 134 -16.80 8.85 -1.26
N CYS A 135 -16.45 9.83 -0.44
CA CYS A 135 -15.43 9.73 0.59
C CYS A 135 -15.90 10.35 1.92
N TYR A 136 -15.31 9.91 3.04
CA TYR A 136 -15.56 10.55 4.35
C TYR A 136 -14.82 11.88 4.49
N GLY A 137 -13.60 11.98 3.98
CA GLY A 137 -12.81 13.21 4.00
C GLY A 137 -11.47 13.09 4.71
N VAL A 138 -11.17 14.05 5.59
CA VAL A 138 -9.86 14.26 6.19
C VAL A 138 -9.95 14.42 7.70
N ILE A 139 -9.06 13.74 8.42
CA ILE A 139 -8.69 14.05 9.79
C ILE A 139 -7.20 14.42 9.80
N ASN A 140 -6.87 15.61 10.29
CA ASN A 140 -5.50 16.04 10.60
C ASN A 140 -5.40 16.23 12.11
N ALA A 141 -4.86 15.23 12.80
CA ALA A 141 -4.69 15.25 14.23
C ALA A 141 -3.46 16.07 14.69
N LEU A 142 -2.55 16.43 13.78
CA LEU A 142 -1.42 17.31 14.07
C LEU A 142 -1.88 18.75 14.33
N ASP A 143 -2.84 19.24 13.54
CA ASP A 143 -3.28 20.64 13.57
C ASP A 143 -4.74 20.79 14.05
N GLY A 144 -5.46 19.67 14.28
CA GLY A 144 -6.77 19.63 14.91
C GLY A 144 -7.93 19.86 13.96
N VAL A 145 -7.82 19.40 12.73
CA VAL A 145 -8.87 19.51 11.71
C VAL A 145 -9.56 18.17 11.51
N ALA A 146 -10.89 18.18 11.43
CA ALA A 146 -11.68 17.00 11.09
C ALA A 146 -12.81 17.37 10.10
N LEU A 147 -12.50 17.42 8.82
CA LEU A 147 -13.51 17.45 7.75
C LEU A 147 -14.08 16.03 7.59
N TRP A 148 -14.75 15.57 8.64
CA TRP A 148 -15.16 14.17 8.83
C TRP A 148 -16.56 14.11 9.45
N PRO A 149 -17.56 13.54 8.76
CA PRO A 149 -18.95 13.64 9.16
C PRO A 149 -19.43 12.55 10.12
N ASP A 150 -18.51 11.74 10.66
CA ASP A 150 -18.83 10.61 11.52
C ASP A 150 -17.97 10.60 12.79
N GLU A 151 -18.22 9.66 13.71
CA GLU A 151 -17.39 9.47 14.90
C GLU A 151 -16.00 8.95 14.52
N HIS A 152 -14.99 9.29 15.30
CA HIS A 152 -13.62 8.81 15.16
C HIS A 152 -12.89 8.76 16.51
N GLY A 153 -11.91 7.87 16.66
CA GLY A 153 -11.11 7.73 17.87
C GLY A 153 -9.84 8.60 17.92
N CYS A 154 -9.60 9.44 16.90
CA CYS A 154 -8.37 10.23 16.84
C CYS A 154 -8.34 11.33 17.91
N GLY A 155 -7.19 11.47 18.60
CA GLY A 155 -6.83 12.60 19.45
C GLY A 155 -5.66 13.38 18.83
N ARG A 156 -5.34 14.55 19.41
CA ARG A 156 -4.18 15.35 18.98
C ARG A 156 -2.87 14.59 19.20
N VAL A 157 -1.99 14.65 18.21
CA VAL A 157 -0.63 14.07 18.27
C VAL A 157 0.41 15.08 17.80
N ALA A 158 1.61 15.03 18.37
CA ALA A 158 2.72 15.87 17.92
C ALA A 158 3.42 15.31 16.69
N ARG A 159 3.41 13.97 16.53
CA ARG A 159 4.00 13.21 15.44
C ARG A 159 3.24 11.88 15.32
N GLY A 160 3.05 11.37 14.14
CA GLY A 160 2.29 10.13 13.96
C GLY A 160 2.37 9.56 12.56
N VAL A 161 1.53 8.56 12.29
CA VAL A 161 1.40 7.92 11.00
C VAL A 161 0.30 8.57 10.16
N ALA A 162 0.47 8.60 8.84
CA ALA A 162 -0.56 9.03 7.91
C ALA A 162 -1.16 7.82 7.20
N ILE A 163 -2.50 7.79 7.08
CA ILE A 163 -3.19 6.72 6.36
C ILE A 163 -4.03 7.32 5.24
N VAL A 164 -3.91 6.73 4.05
CA VAL A 164 -4.82 6.95 2.92
C VAL A 164 -5.65 5.71 2.69
N SER A 165 -6.96 5.88 2.58
CA SER A 165 -7.88 4.80 2.27
C SER A 165 -8.74 5.14 1.05
N GLN A 166 -8.83 4.23 0.09
CA GLN A 166 -9.79 4.35 -1.01
C GLN A 166 -11.21 3.98 -0.56
N SER A 167 -11.34 3.15 0.48
CA SER A 167 -12.62 2.85 1.10
C SER A 167 -12.91 3.80 2.25
N GLY A 168 -14.02 4.52 2.18
CA GLY A 168 -14.49 5.39 3.26
C GLY A 168 -14.71 4.61 4.56
N ASN A 169 -15.42 3.47 4.49
CA ASN A 169 -15.76 2.68 5.67
C ASN A 169 -14.54 1.99 6.32
N VAL A 170 -13.60 1.50 5.52
CA VAL A 170 -12.33 0.97 6.07
C VAL A 170 -11.53 2.07 6.75
N GLY A 171 -11.48 3.28 6.14
CA GLY A 171 -10.87 4.45 6.77
C GLY A 171 -11.53 4.79 8.11
N LEU A 172 -12.86 4.82 8.16
CA LEU A 172 -13.62 5.01 9.40
C LEU A 172 -13.20 3.99 10.47
N ASN A 173 -13.23 2.69 10.15
CA ASN A 173 -12.87 1.62 11.08
C ASN A 173 -11.43 1.77 11.61
N LEU A 174 -10.49 2.17 10.75
CA LEU A 174 -9.11 2.42 11.16
C LEU A 174 -8.99 3.60 12.15
N THR A 175 -9.88 4.59 12.11
CA THR A 175 -9.89 5.68 13.10
C THR A 175 -10.42 5.25 14.46
N LEU A 176 -11.23 4.18 14.54
CA LEU A 176 -11.82 3.67 15.78
C LEU A 176 -10.92 2.67 16.51
N GLN A 177 -9.70 2.47 16.03
CA GLN A 177 -8.74 1.53 16.61
C GLN A 177 -8.40 1.86 18.07
N GLN A 178 -8.18 0.83 18.88
CA GLN A 178 -7.71 0.92 20.27
C GLN A 178 -6.31 0.31 20.45
N ARG A 179 -5.52 0.29 19.36
CA ARG A 179 -4.20 -0.30 19.32
C ARG A 179 -3.07 0.66 19.70
N GLY A 180 -3.40 1.94 19.96
CA GLY A 180 -2.41 2.96 20.31
C GLY A 180 -1.61 3.49 19.12
N VAL A 181 -2.09 3.34 17.90
CA VAL A 181 -1.45 3.95 16.72
C VAL A 181 -1.69 5.47 16.76
N PRO A 182 -0.64 6.30 16.81
CA PRO A 182 -0.81 7.76 16.78
C PRO A 182 -1.09 8.20 15.34
N LEU A 183 -2.36 8.36 15.01
CA LEU A 183 -2.80 8.82 13.68
C LEU A 183 -2.56 10.34 13.56
N ALA A 184 -1.60 10.73 12.71
CA ALA A 184 -1.36 12.12 12.30
C ALA A 184 -2.39 12.56 11.25
N PHE A 185 -2.59 11.72 10.24
CA PHE A 185 -3.59 11.92 9.20
C PHE A 185 -4.39 10.65 8.93
N MET A 186 -5.69 10.84 8.69
CA MET A 186 -6.55 9.88 8.01
C MET A 186 -7.20 10.60 6.83
N VAL A 187 -6.99 10.10 5.63
CA VAL A 187 -7.61 10.64 4.40
C VAL A 187 -8.31 9.52 3.66
N THR A 188 -9.57 9.76 3.31
CA THR A 188 -10.29 8.87 2.39
C THR A 188 -10.44 9.56 1.03
N VAL A 189 -10.09 8.87 -0.03
CA VAL A 189 -10.05 9.45 -1.39
C VAL A 189 -11.24 9.03 -2.26
N GLY A 190 -12.02 8.04 -1.83
CA GLY A 190 -13.23 7.58 -2.55
C GLY A 190 -12.93 7.27 -4.01
N ASN A 191 -13.69 7.88 -4.92
CA ASN A 191 -13.54 7.65 -6.37
C ASN A 191 -12.28 8.27 -6.99
N GLN A 192 -11.51 9.08 -6.25
CA GLN A 192 -10.29 9.74 -6.75
C GLN A 192 -10.52 10.52 -8.06
N ALA A 193 -11.60 11.30 -8.14
CA ALA A 193 -11.97 11.96 -9.38
C ALA A 193 -10.97 13.05 -9.81
N VAL A 194 -10.35 13.75 -8.85
CA VAL A 194 -9.35 14.79 -9.07
C VAL A 194 -8.08 14.45 -8.29
N ALA A 195 -8.14 14.45 -6.95
CA ALA A 195 -7.01 14.11 -6.10
C ALA A 195 -7.09 12.65 -5.65
N GLY A 196 -5.97 11.93 -5.70
CA GLY A 196 -5.86 10.52 -5.38
C GLY A 196 -4.82 10.20 -4.30
N VAL A 197 -4.41 8.93 -4.27
CA VAL A 197 -3.39 8.43 -3.34
C VAL A 197 -2.08 9.18 -3.52
N GLU A 198 -1.67 9.45 -4.76
CA GLU A 198 -0.40 10.09 -5.10
C GLU A 198 -0.34 11.55 -4.58
N ASP A 199 -1.47 12.26 -4.62
CA ASP A 199 -1.54 13.64 -4.10
C ASP A 199 -1.43 13.67 -2.57
N CYS A 200 -2.03 12.68 -1.90
CA CYS A 200 -1.88 12.50 -0.45
C CYS A 200 -0.44 12.14 -0.09
N LEU A 201 0.20 11.22 -0.84
CA LEU A 201 1.61 10.85 -0.62
C LEU A 201 2.52 12.07 -0.75
N GLU A 202 2.33 12.91 -1.76
CA GLU A 202 3.12 14.13 -1.96
C GLU A 202 3.04 15.05 -0.74
N ALA A 203 1.83 15.27 -0.23
CA ALA A 203 1.60 16.08 0.96
C ALA A 203 2.25 15.47 2.22
N PHE A 204 2.14 14.15 2.41
CA PHE A 204 2.69 13.46 3.57
C PHE A 204 4.22 13.36 3.53
N VAL A 205 4.80 13.21 2.35
CA VAL A 205 6.25 13.28 2.16
C VAL A 205 6.78 14.67 2.53
N ALA A 206 6.03 15.73 2.28
CA ALA A 206 6.41 17.08 2.66
C ALA A 206 6.27 17.38 4.18
N GLU A 207 5.46 16.63 4.94
CA GLU A 207 5.17 16.86 6.36
C GLU A 207 6.18 16.14 7.27
N PRO A 208 7.06 16.87 8.00
CA PRO A 208 8.11 16.25 8.81
C PRO A 208 7.60 15.50 10.05
N ARG A 209 6.36 15.74 10.46
CA ARG A 209 5.73 15.08 11.61
C ARG A 209 5.11 13.73 11.25
N VAL A 210 5.06 13.37 9.95
CA VAL A 210 4.66 12.04 9.49
C VAL A 210 5.82 11.07 9.64
N SER A 211 5.60 9.95 10.33
CA SER A 211 6.63 8.96 10.67
C SER A 211 6.61 7.71 9.81
N ALA A 212 5.43 7.33 9.32
CA ALA A 212 5.20 6.22 8.39
C ALA A 212 3.89 6.46 7.65
N ILE A 213 3.69 5.78 6.54
CA ILE A 213 2.48 5.91 5.72
C ILE A 213 1.83 4.55 5.56
N GLY A 214 0.53 4.48 5.86
CA GLY A 214 -0.34 3.32 5.61
C GLY A 214 -1.24 3.56 4.41
N LEU A 215 -1.42 2.55 3.59
CA LEU A 215 -2.31 2.61 2.43
C LEU A 215 -3.34 1.49 2.49
N PHE A 216 -4.61 1.81 2.28
CA PHE A 216 -5.62 0.85 1.86
C PHE A 216 -5.97 1.17 0.41
N VAL A 217 -5.53 0.33 -0.51
CA VAL A 217 -5.60 0.61 -1.95
C VAL A 217 -6.28 -0.50 -2.74
N GLU A 218 -7.11 -0.10 -3.70
CA GLU A 218 -7.74 -0.93 -4.71
C GLU A 218 -7.04 -0.72 -6.07
N ALA A 219 -6.64 0.54 -6.36
CA ALA A 219 -5.96 0.94 -7.58
C ALA A 219 -4.96 2.08 -7.35
N ILE A 220 -3.85 2.06 -8.09
CA ILE A 220 -2.88 3.15 -8.22
C ILE A 220 -3.06 3.73 -9.62
N ILE A 221 -3.31 5.04 -9.71
CA ILE A 221 -3.67 5.69 -10.98
C ILE A 221 -2.43 6.05 -11.78
N ASP A 222 -1.38 6.58 -11.12
CA ASP A 222 -0.11 6.93 -11.75
C ASP A 222 1.06 6.15 -11.11
N PRO A 223 1.39 4.95 -11.62
CA PRO A 223 2.45 4.12 -11.08
C PRO A 223 3.83 4.79 -11.10
N VAL A 224 4.09 5.66 -12.07
CA VAL A 224 5.37 6.37 -12.19
C VAL A 224 5.50 7.43 -11.11
N ARG A 225 4.46 8.23 -10.90
CA ARG A 225 4.39 9.22 -9.82
C ARG A 225 4.43 8.55 -8.45
N PHE A 226 3.67 7.46 -8.28
CA PHE A 226 3.67 6.65 -7.07
C PHE A 226 5.07 6.15 -6.72
N ALA A 227 5.81 5.59 -7.68
CA ALA A 227 7.18 5.11 -7.48
C ALA A 227 8.13 6.25 -7.08
N ARG A 228 8.05 7.41 -7.74
CA ARG A 228 8.86 8.59 -7.39
C ARG A 228 8.58 9.08 -5.96
N LEU A 229 7.30 9.14 -5.58
CA LEU A 229 6.90 9.57 -4.24
C LEU A 229 7.30 8.57 -3.16
N SER A 230 7.21 7.26 -3.45
CA SER A 230 7.70 6.20 -2.55
C SER A 230 9.20 6.30 -2.32
N ALA A 231 9.98 6.57 -3.37
CA ALA A 231 11.42 6.81 -3.26
C ALA A 231 11.72 8.09 -2.44
N ALA A 232 10.96 9.17 -2.66
CA ALA A 232 11.09 10.41 -1.90
C ALA A 232 10.77 10.21 -0.41
N ALA A 233 9.72 9.42 -0.09
CA ALA A 233 9.38 9.05 1.28
C ALA A 233 10.54 8.29 1.95
N ALA A 234 11.05 7.25 1.27
CA ALA A 234 12.15 6.42 1.76
C ALA A 234 13.44 7.24 2.00
N ALA A 235 13.77 8.20 1.12
CA ALA A 235 14.90 9.09 1.28
C ALA A 235 14.80 9.99 2.53
N ARG A 236 13.59 10.22 3.03
CA ARG A 236 13.32 10.94 4.29
C ARG A 236 13.17 10.01 5.50
N GLY A 237 13.42 8.71 5.33
CA GLY A 237 13.22 7.71 6.38
C GLY A 237 11.75 7.34 6.65
N VAL A 238 10.82 7.84 5.85
CA VAL A 238 9.40 7.50 5.93
C VAL A 238 9.12 6.27 5.07
N ARG A 239 8.60 5.21 5.67
CA ARG A 239 8.32 3.96 4.97
C ARG A 239 6.83 3.77 4.76
N ILE A 240 6.48 3.02 3.73
CA ILE A 240 5.10 2.79 3.31
C ILE A 240 4.74 1.32 3.50
N VAL A 241 3.56 1.07 4.08
CA VAL A 241 2.94 -0.26 4.18
C VAL A 241 1.58 -0.21 3.52
N ALA A 242 1.26 -1.18 2.68
CA ALA A 242 0.00 -1.24 1.97
C ALA A 242 -0.81 -2.49 2.32
N LEU A 243 -2.10 -2.28 2.52
CA LEU A 243 -3.13 -3.29 2.52
C LEU A 243 -3.88 -3.18 1.18
N GLN A 244 -3.61 -4.11 0.28
CA GLN A 244 -4.26 -4.15 -1.02
C GLN A 244 -5.56 -4.93 -0.96
N ALA A 245 -6.65 -4.34 -1.42
CA ALA A 245 -7.92 -5.01 -1.67
C ALA A 245 -7.98 -5.60 -3.09
N GLY A 246 -8.90 -6.53 -3.33
CA GLY A 246 -9.11 -7.11 -4.66
C GLY A 246 -8.01 -8.09 -5.12
N LYS A 247 -7.31 -8.77 -4.19
CA LYS A 247 -6.24 -9.73 -4.52
C LYS A 247 -6.74 -11.04 -5.12
N SER A 248 -7.94 -11.49 -4.75
CA SER A 248 -8.57 -12.69 -5.31
C SER A 248 -9.43 -12.33 -6.52
N ASP A 249 -9.73 -13.32 -7.38
CA ASP A 249 -10.61 -13.09 -8.54
C ASP A 249 -11.99 -12.56 -8.11
N ALA A 250 -12.53 -13.08 -7.02
CA ALA A 250 -13.79 -12.59 -6.44
C ALA A 250 -13.65 -11.16 -5.90
N GLY A 251 -12.57 -10.86 -5.19
CA GLY A 251 -12.28 -9.51 -4.69
C GLY A 251 -12.06 -8.52 -5.83
N ALA A 252 -11.36 -8.92 -6.88
CA ALA A 252 -11.13 -8.09 -8.06
C ALA A 252 -12.45 -7.76 -8.79
N ALA A 253 -13.36 -8.73 -8.91
CA ALA A 253 -14.69 -8.51 -9.49
C ALA A 253 -15.53 -7.51 -8.65
N ILE A 254 -15.44 -7.60 -7.32
CA ILE A 254 -16.10 -6.66 -6.42
C ILE A 254 -15.48 -5.26 -6.56
N ALA A 255 -14.15 -5.14 -6.51
CA ALA A 255 -13.47 -3.86 -6.65
C ALA A 255 -13.80 -3.18 -7.99
N ALA A 256 -13.79 -3.93 -9.10
CA ALA A 256 -14.17 -3.42 -10.42
C ALA A 256 -15.62 -2.89 -10.47
N SER A 257 -16.55 -3.51 -9.74
CA SER A 257 -17.94 -3.06 -9.67
C SER A 257 -18.12 -1.80 -8.82
N HIS A 258 -17.24 -1.55 -7.83
CA HIS A 258 -17.36 -0.43 -6.90
C HIS A 258 -16.62 0.84 -7.34
N THR A 259 -15.47 0.70 -7.97
CA THR A 259 -14.60 1.85 -8.27
C THR A 259 -14.57 2.23 -9.74
N ALA A 260 -15.23 1.46 -10.61
CA ALA A 260 -15.11 1.53 -12.08
C ALA A 260 -13.63 1.45 -12.56
N SER A 261 -12.71 1.12 -11.68
CA SER A 261 -11.31 0.91 -12.00
C SER A 261 -11.07 -0.55 -12.37
N LEU A 262 -10.29 -0.77 -13.40
CA LEU A 262 -9.81 -2.11 -13.75
C LEU A 262 -8.84 -2.55 -12.63
N ALA A 263 -9.28 -3.47 -11.78
CA ALA A 263 -8.39 -4.11 -10.84
C ALA A 263 -7.29 -4.83 -11.64
N GLY A 264 -6.05 -4.41 -11.47
CA GLY A 264 -4.90 -5.04 -12.09
C GLY A 264 -4.72 -6.47 -11.58
N ARG A 265 -4.04 -7.32 -12.36
CA ARG A 265 -3.71 -8.66 -11.87
C ARG A 265 -2.88 -8.55 -10.60
N ARG A 266 -3.24 -9.31 -9.57
CA ARG A 266 -2.57 -9.39 -8.26
C ARG A 266 -1.04 -9.31 -8.38
N THR A 267 -0.46 -10.13 -9.24
CA THR A 267 1.00 -10.22 -9.39
C THR A 267 1.65 -8.94 -9.94
N ALA A 268 0.95 -8.16 -10.77
CA ALA A 268 1.45 -6.90 -11.28
C ALA A 268 1.48 -5.83 -10.18
N TYR A 269 0.43 -5.76 -9.34
CA TYR A 269 0.41 -4.86 -8.19
C TYR A 269 1.45 -5.24 -7.14
N GLU A 270 1.58 -6.53 -6.81
CA GLU A 270 2.61 -7.02 -5.88
C GLU A 270 4.02 -6.66 -6.38
N ALA A 271 4.28 -6.82 -7.68
CA ALA A 271 5.56 -6.43 -8.29
C ALA A 271 5.77 -4.91 -8.27
N LEU A 272 4.74 -4.09 -8.53
CA LEU A 272 4.82 -2.63 -8.43
C LEU A 272 5.13 -2.19 -7.01
N LEU A 273 4.37 -2.66 -6.02
CA LEU A 273 4.57 -2.30 -4.62
C LEU A 273 5.96 -2.72 -4.13
N ALA A 274 6.41 -3.93 -4.46
CA ALA A 274 7.74 -4.41 -4.12
C ALA A 274 8.84 -3.54 -4.77
N ARG A 275 8.70 -3.19 -6.05
CA ARG A 275 9.62 -2.28 -6.76
C ARG A 275 9.67 -0.89 -6.14
N CYS A 276 8.54 -0.42 -5.60
CA CYS A 276 8.45 0.86 -4.90
C CYS A 276 8.96 0.80 -3.44
N GLY A 277 9.46 -0.35 -2.96
CA GLY A 277 9.90 -0.52 -1.58
C GLY A 277 8.75 -0.38 -0.57
N VAL A 278 7.54 -0.81 -0.96
CA VAL A 278 6.31 -0.79 -0.16
C VAL A 278 6.05 -2.20 0.35
N ALA A 279 6.03 -2.39 1.68
CA ALA A 279 5.67 -3.67 2.27
C ALA A 279 4.15 -3.89 2.19
N THR A 280 3.73 -5.15 2.08
CA THR A 280 2.31 -5.50 2.02
C THR A 280 1.89 -6.36 3.20
N VAL A 281 0.66 -6.12 3.67
CA VAL A 281 0.03 -6.86 4.75
C VAL A 281 -1.36 -7.35 4.33
N GLY A 282 -1.94 -8.28 5.10
CA GLY A 282 -3.19 -8.96 4.74
C GLY A 282 -4.45 -8.41 5.41
N THR A 283 -4.32 -7.72 6.56
CA THR A 283 -5.47 -7.26 7.36
C THR A 283 -5.28 -5.84 7.88
N PRO A 284 -6.37 -5.13 8.25
CA PRO A 284 -6.29 -3.82 8.91
C PRO A 284 -5.49 -3.86 10.23
N ALA A 285 -5.60 -4.95 10.99
CA ALA A 285 -4.86 -5.13 12.23
C ALA A 285 -3.34 -5.21 11.97
N GLU A 286 -2.92 -6.01 11.00
CA GLU A 286 -1.52 -6.10 10.58
C GLU A 286 -0.97 -4.75 10.07
N LEU A 287 -1.79 -3.97 9.34
CA LEU A 287 -1.42 -2.63 8.89
C LEU A 287 -1.11 -1.72 10.10
N LEU A 288 -2.01 -1.70 11.08
CA LEU A 288 -1.85 -0.86 12.27
C LEU A 288 -0.62 -1.28 13.10
N GLU A 289 -0.38 -2.59 13.28
CA GLU A 289 0.80 -3.07 14.02
C GLU A 289 2.11 -2.75 13.26
N ALA A 290 2.15 -2.91 11.94
CA ALA A 290 3.31 -2.55 11.14
C ALA A 290 3.61 -1.04 11.21
N LEU A 291 2.58 -0.20 11.18
CA LEU A 291 2.73 1.25 11.34
C LEU A 291 3.24 1.63 12.74
N LYS A 292 2.86 0.91 13.81
CA LYS A 292 3.44 1.12 15.15
C LYS A 292 4.93 0.81 15.18
N VAL A 293 5.36 -0.33 14.61
CA VAL A 293 6.79 -0.68 14.53
C VAL A 293 7.57 0.43 13.83
N LEU A 294 7.06 0.89 12.69
CA LEU A 294 7.70 1.95 11.92
C LEU A 294 7.70 3.31 12.62
N HIS A 295 6.64 3.64 13.34
CA HIS A 295 6.55 4.88 14.09
C HIS A 295 7.57 4.96 15.22
N HIS A 296 7.73 3.89 16.00
CA HIS A 296 8.61 3.86 17.17
C HIS A 296 10.09 3.70 16.84
N GLY A 297 10.43 3.03 15.72
CA GLY A 297 11.85 2.77 15.46
C GLY A 297 12.23 2.65 13.98
N GLY A 298 11.32 2.87 13.04
CA GLY A 298 11.58 2.66 11.61
C GLY A 298 11.75 1.16 11.25
N PRO A 299 12.28 0.83 10.08
CA PRO A 299 12.58 -0.54 9.67
C PRO A 299 13.53 -1.25 10.64
N LEU A 300 13.45 -2.57 10.74
CA LEU A 300 14.46 -3.37 11.44
C LEU A 300 15.74 -3.43 10.60
N THR A 301 16.87 -3.75 11.25
CA THR A 301 18.15 -3.94 10.54
C THR A 301 18.24 -5.27 9.80
N GLY A 302 17.37 -6.23 10.15
CA GLY A 302 17.30 -7.54 9.53
C GLY A 302 16.20 -8.42 10.16
N PRO A 303 16.10 -9.70 9.72
CA PRO A 303 15.03 -10.61 10.15
C PRO A 303 15.36 -11.43 11.40
N ARG A 304 16.50 -11.22 12.06
CA ARG A 304 16.93 -12.03 13.21
C ARG A 304 16.26 -11.53 14.48
N LEU A 305 15.41 -12.36 15.06
CA LEU A 305 14.67 -12.04 16.28
C LEU A 305 15.06 -12.97 17.43
N VAL A 306 14.80 -12.47 18.63
CA VAL A 306 14.73 -13.26 19.85
C VAL A 306 13.34 -13.11 20.44
N SER A 307 12.76 -14.20 20.90
CA SER A 307 11.50 -14.22 21.67
C SER A 307 11.77 -14.59 23.11
N LEU A 308 11.20 -13.81 24.02
CA LEU A 308 11.15 -14.05 25.46
C LEU A 308 9.72 -14.36 25.85
N SER A 309 9.51 -15.40 26.67
CA SER A 309 8.22 -15.69 27.29
C SER A 309 8.42 -16.35 28.65
N CYS A 310 7.39 -16.35 29.50
CA CYS A 310 7.43 -17.07 30.77
C CYS A 310 6.80 -18.47 30.70
N SER A 311 6.52 -18.95 29.49
CA SER A 311 5.77 -20.18 29.22
C SER A 311 6.30 -20.89 27.97
N GLY A 312 6.60 -22.17 28.10
CA GLY A 312 6.95 -23.02 26.96
C GLY A 312 5.84 -23.14 25.90
N GLY A 313 4.59 -22.98 26.29
CA GLY A 313 3.45 -22.92 25.35
C GLY A 313 3.49 -21.69 24.46
N GLU A 314 3.79 -20.53 25.02
CA GLU A 314 3.97 -19.27 24.25
C GLU A 314 5.20 -19.36 23.33
N ALA A 315 6.32 -19.90 23.83
CA ALA A 315 7.53 -20.11 23.03
C ALA A 315 7.25 -21.00 21.81
N SER A 316 6.50 -22.11 22.01
CA SER A 316 6.09 -23.00 20.92
C SER A 316 5.17 -22.30 19.91
N LEU A 317 4.20 -21.52 20.40
CA LEU A 317 3.28 -20.79 19.55
C LEU A 317 3.99 -19.75 18.67
N VAL A 318 5.01 -19.06 19.23
CA VAL A 318 5.86 -18.15 18.43
C VAL A 318 6.58 -18.92 17.33
N ALA A 319 7.16 -20.08 17.63
CA ALA A 319 7.86 -20.91 16.66
C ALA A 319 6.93 -21.34 15.52
N ASP A 320 5.76 -21.87 15.84
CA ASP A 320 4.77 -22.35 14.87
C ASP A 320 4.28 -21.23 13.93
N LEU A 321 3.98 -20.06 14.49
CA LEU A 321 3.48 -18.92 13.70
C LEU A 321 4.58 -18.28 12.84
N ALA A 322 5.83 -18.37 13.26
CA ALA A 322 6.95 -17.80 12.52
C ALA A 322 7.46 -18.72 11.38
N GLU A 323 7.11 -20.02 11.39
CA GLU A 323 7.63 -21.00 10.43
C GLU A 323 7.36 -20.64 8.96
N ALA A 324 6.16 -20.15 8.68
CA ALA A 324 5.76 -19.76 7.33
C ALA A 324 6.36 -18.44 6.83
N GLY A 325 7.02 -17.68 7.74
CA GLY A 325 7.57 -16.34 7.45
C GLY A 325 9.06 -16.33 7.14
N THR A 326 9.58 -15.11 7.01
CA THR A 326 11.01 -14.87 6.73
C THR A 326 11.81 -14.54 7.98
N LEU A 327 11.17 -14.36 9.14
CA LEU A 327 11.83 -14.11 10.41
C LEU A 327 12.71 -15.31 10.82
N ARG A 328 13.80 -15.03 11.50
CA ARG A 328 14.81 -16.05 11.89
C ARG A 328 15.10 -15.96 13.37
N PHE A 329 14.91 -17.07 14.06
CA PHE A 329 15.19 -17.27 15.49
C PHE A 329 16.42 -18.16 15.65
N ALA A 330 17.61 -17.58 15.41
CA ALA A 330 18.87 -18.30 15.50
C ALA A 330 19.21 -18.63 16.97
N PRO A 331 19.85 -19.76 17.25
CA PRO A 331 20.36 -20.08 18.58
C PRO A 331 21.29 -18.98 19.12
N PHE A 332 21.30 -18.80 20.45
CA PHE A 332 22.27 -17.90 21.07
C PHE A 332 23.71 -18.40 20.87
N PRO A 333 24.68 -17.52 20.56
CA PRO A 333 26.11 -17.86 20.61
C PRO A 333 26.50 -18.39 22.00
N ASP A 334 27.48 -19.27 22.07
CA ASP A 334 27.92 -19.91 23.32
C ASP A 334 28.27 -18.91 24.42
N GLU A 335 28.99 -17.85 24.06
CA GLU A 335 29.35 -16.78 24.98
C GLU A 335 28.10 -16.08 25.55
N GLN A 336 27.17 -15.70 24.70
CA GLN A 336 25.91 -15.08 25.13
C GLN A 336 25.10 -16.04 26.00
N ARG A 337 25.01 -17.30 25.62
CA ARG A 337 24.36 -18.34 26.42
C ARG A 337 24.97 -18.48 27.80
N GLY A 338 26.31 -18.41 27.91
CA GLY A 338 26.99 -18.40 29.19
C GLY A 338 26.68 -17.19 30.06
N ARG A 339 26.58 -15.99 29.46
CA ARG A 339 26.19 -14.76 30.17
C ARG A 339 24.72 -14.83 30.65
N ILE A 340 23.83 -15.33 29.83
CA ILE A 340 22.41 -15.55 30.21
C ILE A 340 22.35 -16.55 31.36
N ALA A 341 23.05 -17.68 31.28
CA ALA A 341 23.09 -18.71 32.33
C ALA A 341 23.54 -18.14 33.69
N ALA A 342 24.52 -17.25 33.70
CA ALA A 342 25.03 -16.62 34.92
C ALA A 342 23.99 -15.70 35.61
N THR A 343 22.90 -15.33 34.96
CA THR A 343 21.81 -14.52 35.54
C THR A 343 20.67 -15.37 36.13
N LEU A 344 20.67 -16.68 35.86
CA LEU A 344 19.62 -17.60 36.24
C LEU A 344 19.98 -18.33 37.54
N THR A 345 18.98 -18.54 38.40
CA THR A 345 19.14 -19.26 39.67
C THR A 345 18.77 -20.75 39.57
N GLU A 346 18.05 -21.12 38.52
CA GLU A 346 17.54 -22.47 38.28
C GLU A 346 18.05 -23.01 36.93
N LEU A 347 18.00 -24.32 36.76
CA LEU A 347 18.33 -24.97 35.50
C LEU A 347 17.21 -24.73 34.48
N VAL A 348 17.46 -23.82 33.55
CA VAL A 348 16.57 -23.45 32.46
C VAL A 348 17.24 -23.81 31.14
N THR A 349 16.48 -24.34 30.20
CA THR A 349 16.98 -24.56 28.84
C THR A 349 17.07 -23.21 28.11
N ILE A 350 18.31 -22.78 27.80
CA ILE A 350 18.56 -21.51 27.12
C ILE A 350 18.58 -21.74 25.62
N GLY A 351 17.49 -21.40 24.96
CA GLY A 351 17.29 -21.47 23.52
C GLY A 351 16.57 -20.25 23.00
N ASN A 352 16.56 -20.03 21.72
CA ASN A 352 15.70 -19.05 21.07
C ASN A 352 14.61 -19.82 20.30
N GLN A 353 13.36 -19.80 20.71
CA GLN A 353 12.60 -18.93 21.64
C GLN A 353 12.96 -19.23 23.11
N PHE A 354 13.15 -18.19 23.91
CA PHE A 354 13.62 -18.36 25.29
C PHE A 354 12.46 -18.29 26.30
N ASP A 355 12.12 -19.45 26.89
CA ASP A 355 11.25 -19.55 28.08
C ASP A 355 12.11 -19.29 29.32
N TYR A 356 11.95 -18.08 29.90
CA TYR A 356 12.71 -17.70 31.11
C TYR A 356 12.03 -18.19 32.41
N HIS A 357 10.88 -18.87 32.29
CA HIS A 357 10.06 -19.39 33.38
C HIS A 357 9.60 -18.35 34.40
N THR A 358 8.84 -18.77 35.38
CA THR A 358 8.27 -17.88 36.41
C THR A 358 9.16 -17.69 37.64
N PHE A 359 10.36 -18.26 37.70
CA PHE A 359 11.23 -18.21 38.89
C PHE A 359 11.68 -16.80 39.29
N MET A 360 11.81 -15.89 38.31
CA MET A 360 12.14 -14.48 38.53
C MET A 360 10.92 -13.55 38.42
N TRP A 361 9.70 -14.12 38.34
CA TRP A 361 8.49 -13.33 38.14
C TRP A 361 8.28 -12.33 39.30
N GLY A 362 8.04 -11.06 38.95
CA GLY A 362 7.90 -9.96 39.92
C GLY A 362 9.22 -9.35 40.41
N ASP A 363 10.38 -9.95 40.16
CA ASP A 363 11.68 -9.35 40.46
C ASP A 363 12.22 -8.57 39.23
N ARG A 364 11.92 -7.26 39.22
CA ARG A 364 12.33 -6.35 38.13
C ARG A 364 13.87 -6.35 37.91
N ALA A 365 14.64 -6.48 38.99
CA ALA A 365 16.09 -6.44 38.91
C ALA A 365 16.65 -7.73 38.29
N ALA A 366 16.15 -8.89 38.70
CA ALA A 366 16.54 -10.19 38.14
C ALA A 366 16.14 -10.27 36.66
N MET A 367 14.86 -10.00 36.34
CA MET A 367 14.36 -9.94 34.96
C MET A 367 15.19 -8.96 34.10
N GLY A 368 15.46 -7.75 34.60
CA GLY A 368 16.23 -6.74 33.89
C GLY A 368 17.67 -7.16 33.60
N ARG A 369 18.32 -7.92 34.49
CA ARG A 369 19.66 -8.52 34.23
C ARG A 369 19.58 -9.54 33.10
N THR A 370 18.69 -10.52 33.20
CA THR A 370 18.51 -11.58 32.21
C THR A 370 18.13 -11.02 30.85
N PHE A 371 17.13 -10.15 30.80
CA PHE A 371 16.70 -9.50 29.55
C PHE A 371 17.84 -8.67 28.93
N GLY A 372 18.66 -8.02 29.76
CA GLY A 372 19.83 -7.28 29.27
C GLY A 372 20.84 -8.17 28.54
N GLU A 373 21.17 -9.33 29.10
CA GLU A 373 22.07 -10.27 28.44
C GLU A 373 21.45 -10.89 27.18
N VAL A 374 20.14 -11.07 27.16
CA VAL A 374 19.43 -11.50 25.95
C VAL A 374 19.46 -10.43 24.88
N LEU A 375 19.18 -9.16 25.22
CA LEU A 375 19.19 -8.06 24.26
C LEU A 375 20.60 -7.78 23.68
N ASP A 376 21.64 -8.02 24.48
CA ASP A 376 23.04 -7.80 24.07
C ASP A 376 23.59 -8.97 23.22
N GLY A 377 22.95 -9.20 22.06
CA GLY A 377 23.29 -10.26 21.13
C GLY A 377 23.23 -9.83 19.66
N PRO A 378 23.67 -10.71 18.74
CA PRO A 378 23.75 -10.43 17.31
C PRO A 378 22.40 -10.62 16.59
N HIS A 379 21.32 -10.05 17.11
CA HIS A 379 19.99 -10.08 16.53
C HIS A 379 19.44 -8.65 16.32
N ASP A 380 18.38 -8.53 15.55
CA ASP A 380 17.89 -7.24 15.06
C ASP A 380 16.78 -6.66 15.96
N ALA A 381 16.04 -7.50 16.68
CA ALA A 381 15.10 -7.10 17.72
C ALA A 381 14.78 -8.25 18.68
N THR A 382 14.33 -7.89 19.90
CA THR A 382 13.82 -8.82 20.90
C THR A 382 12.35 -8.57 21.14
N MET A 383 11.53 -9.60 21.20
CA MET A 383 10.11 -9.52 21.57
C MET A 383 9.88 -10.23 22.90
N LEU A 384 9.13 -9.58 23.81
CA LEU A 384 8.64 -10.16 25.05
C LEU A 384 7.15 -10.47 24.86
N VAL A 385 6.77 -11.75 24.92
CA VAL A 385 5.38 -12.17 24.94
C VAL A 385 4.84 -11.95 26.34
N LEU A 386 3.74 -11.19 26.47
CA LEU A 386 3.22 -10.76 27.74
C LEU A 386 1.72 -10.45 27.66
N ASP A 387 0.90 -11.31 28.23
CA ASP A 387 -0.55 -11.16 28.32
C ASP A 387 -0.96 -10.83 29.76
N ALA A 388 -1.43 -9.62 30.00
CA ALA A 388 -1.85 -9.17 31.30
C ALA A 388 -3.38 -9.22 31.47
N PRO A 389 -3.88 -9.32 32.70
CA PRO A 389 -5.30 -9.22 32.98
C PRO A 389 -5.86 -7.88 32.46
N PRO A 390 -6.87 -7.88 31.56
CA PRO A 390 -7.28 -6.65 30.87
C PRO A 390 -8.31 -5.81 31.63
N ARG A 391 -8.93 -6.37 32.66
CA ARG A 391 -10.02 -5.69 33.35
C ARG A 391 -9.50 -4.77 34.45
N PRO A 392 -10.11 -3.58 34.64
CA PRO A 392 -9.67 -2.61 35.66
C PRO A 392 -9.75 -3.11 37.12
N ASP A 393 -10.56 -4.15 37.38
CA ASP A 393 -10.73 -4.77 38.70
C ASP A 393 -9.71 -5.89 38.97
N GLN A 394 -8.81 -6.18 38.03
CA GLN A 394 -7.76 -7.18 38.14
C GLN A 394 -6.39 -6.53 38.38
N ASP A 395 -5.55 -7.20 39.16
CA ASP A 395 -4.18 -6.75 39.43
C ASP A 395 -3.23 -7.16 38.30
N ALA A 396 -2.75 -6.20 37.52
CA ALA A 396 -1.78 -6.37 36.44
C ALA A 396 -0.34 -5.99 36.84
N SER A 397 -0.09 -5.65 38.11
CA SER A 397 1.18 -5.07 38.57
C SER A 397 2.39 -5.94 38.27
N SER A 398 2.29 -7.26 38.42
CA SER A 398 3.39 -8.20 38.14
C SER A 398 3.76 -8.25 36.66
N TRP A 399 2.81 -8.06 35.76
CA TRP A 399 3.06 -7.96 34.29
C TRP A 399 3.70 -6.63 33.93
N GLU A 400 3.29 -5.53 34.58
CA GLU A 400 3.93 -4.21 34.40
C GLU A 400 5.39 -4.25 34.85
N VAL A 401 5.72 -5.01 35.89
CA VAL A 401 7.12 -5.25 36.32
C VAL A 401 7.94 -5.87 35.19
N ALA A 402 7.42 -6.87 34.48
CA ALA A 402 8.11 -7.49 33.35
C ALA A 402 8.29 -6.51 32.18
N ALA A 403 7.27 -5.70 31.85
CA ALA A 403 7.37 -4.67 30.83
C ALA A 403 8.41 -3.61 31.19
N HIS A 404 8.45 -3.17 32.46
CA HIS A 404 9.46 -2.24 32.95
C HIS A 404 10.87 -2.83 32.93
N ALA A 405 11.03 -4.12 33.25
CA ALA A 405 12.31 -4.80 33.20
C ALA A 405 12.88 -4.82 31.76
N LEU A 406 12.03 -5.12 30.77
CA LEU A 406 12.41 -5.03 29.36
C LEU A 406 12.76 -3.59 28.96
N ALA A 407 11.96 -2.61 29.40
CA ALA A 407 12.21 -1.21 29.13
C ALA A 407 13.57 -0.74 29.69
N ASP A 408 13.92 -1.15 30.92
CA ASP A 408 15.21 -0.86 31.54
C ASP A 408 16.37 -1.54 30.75
N ALA A 409 16.18 -2.79 30.34
CA ALA A 409 17.16 -3.52 29.55
C ALA A 409 17.39 -2.87 28.18
N ALA A 410 16.32 -2.48 27.48
CA ALA A 410 16.41 -1.81 26.19
C ALA A 410 17.09 -0.45 26.27
N ARG A 411 16.78 0.38 27.29
CA ARG A 411 17.47 1.65 27.52
C ARG A 411 18.96 1.47 27.79
N ARG A 412 19.33 0.45 28.58
CA ARG A 412 20.72 0.17 28.93
C ARG A 412 21.54 -0.34 27.73
N THR A 413 20.95 -1.19 26.91
CA THR A 413 21.65 -1.81 25.77
C THR A 413 21.54 -1.01 24.48
N GLY A 414 20.61 -0.08 24.38
CA GLY A 414 20.28 0.63 23.14
C GLY A 414 19.68 -0.28 22.05
N ARG A 415 19.25 -1.50 22.43
CA ARG A 415 18.74 -2.50 21.48
C ARG A 415 17.23 -2.37 21.28
N ARG A 416 16.79 -2.77 20.10
CA ARG A 416 15.35 -2.75 19.76
C ARG A 416 14.61 -3.86 20.48
N ALA A 417 13.47 -3.49 21.05
CA ALA A 417 12.58 -4.42 21.72
C ALA A 417 11.11 -4.13 21.43
N ALA A 418 10.26 -5.14 21.62
CA ALA A 418 8.82 -5.04 21.56
C ALA A 418 8.20 -5.82 22.72
N VAL A 419 7.09 -5.32 23.26
CA VAL A 419 6.18 -6.13 24.07
C VAL A 419 5.05 -6.60 23.15
N VAL A 420 4.68 -7.87 23.22
CA VAL A 420 3.68 -8.49 22.35
C VAL A 420 2.66 -9.23 23.19
N ALA A 421 1.38 -8.81 23.14
CA ALA A 421 0.31 -9.62 23.71
C ALA A 421 -0.20 -10.63 22.68
N THR A 422 -0.42 -11.87 23.08
CA THR A 422 -0.97 -12.91 22.21
C THR A 422 -2.43 -12.60 21.87
N LEU A 423 -3.18 -12.11 22.86
CA LEU A 423 -4.54 -11.60 22.71
C LEU A 423 -4.53 -10.07 22.76
N SER A 424 -5.18 -9.46 21.77
CA SER A 424 -5.18 -7.99 21.61
C SER A 424 -5.63 -7.24 22.85
N GLU A 425 -6.62 -7.76 23.57
CA GLU A 425 -7.19 -7.20 24.80
C GLU A 425 -6.28 -7.31 26.01
N CYS A 426 -5.28 -8.21 25.98
CA CYS A 426 -4.35 -8.42 27.09
C CYS A 426 -3.16 -7.44 27.12
N LEU A 427 -3.08 -6.50 26.15
CA LEU A 427 -2.16 -5.38 26.20
C LEU A 427 -2.78 -4.20 26.96
N THR A 428 -2.53 -4.13 28.26
CA THR A 428 -3.12 -3.08 29.11
C THR A 428 -2.49 -1.70 28.83
N PRO A 429 -3.19 -0.59 29.20
CA PRO A 429 -2.61 0.76 29.14
C PRO A 429 -1.32 0.91 29.94
N GLY A 430 -1.19 0.26 31.11
CA GLY A 430 0.02 0.28 31.94
C GLY A 430 1.22 -0.34 31.23
N ILE A 431 1.07 -1.52 30.63
CA ILE A 431 2.12 -2.17 29.85
C ILE A 431 2.52 -1.31 28.66
N ARG A 432 1.55 -0.75 27.94
CA ARG A 432 1.81 0.14 26.81
C ARG A 432 2.62 1.37 27.26
N ALA A 433 2.19 2.04 28.32
CA ALA A 433 2.90 3.21 28.85
C ALA A 433 4.32 2.85 29.29
N ALA A 434 4.53 1.71 29.95
CA ALA A 434 5.85 1.22 30.32
C ALA A 434 6.76 1.02 29.11
N ALA A 435 6.27 0.39 28.05
CA ALA A 435 7.00 0.18 26.81
C ALA A 435 7.34 1.51 26.11
N GLU A 436 6.34 2.34 25.84
CA GLU A 436 6.48 3.62 25.14
C GLU A 436 7.43 4.59 25.85
N SER A 437 7.45 4.59 27.19
CA SER A 437 8.37 5.41 27.99
C SER A 437 9.86 5.12 27.71
N ALA A 438 10.17 3.96 27.17
CA ALA A 438 11.51 3.53 26.80
C ALA A 438 11.73 3.48 25.26
N GLY A 439 10.80 3.97 24.47
CA GLY A 439 10.86 3.90 23.02
C GLY A 439 10.62 2.49 22.45
N ILE A 440 10.05 1.58 23.27
CA ILE A 440 9.72 0.21 22.86
C ILE A 440 8.30 0.21 22.30
N VAL A 441 8.10 -0.58 21.23
CA VAL A 441 6.77 -0.75 20.65
C VAL A 441 5.96 -1.80 21.42
N ALA A 442 4.67 -1.52 21.65
CA ALA A 442 3.71 -2.46 22.22
C ALA A 442 2.75 -2.97 21.15
N LEU A 443 2.77 -4.27 20.85
CA LEU A 443 2.05 -4.90 19.75
C LEU A 443 0.92 -5.80 20.25
N GLN A 444 -0.20 -5.79 19.52
CA GLN A 444 -1.43 -6.49 19.86
C GLN A 444 -1.75 -7.61 18.87
N GLY A 445 -1.81 -8.86 19.37
CA GLY A 445 -1.96 -10.06 18.57
C GLY A 445 -0.61 -10.62 18.12
N LEU A 446 -0.32 -11.85 18.48
CA LEU A 446 0.99 -12.48 18.21
C LEU A 446 1.24 -12.61 16.69
N ARG A 447 0.22 -13.02 15.94
CA ARG A 447 0.33 -13.14 14.48
C ARG A 447 0.57 -11.79 13.83
N GLU A 448 -0.21 -10.77 14.20
CA GLU A 448 -0.10 -9.42 13.69
C GLU A 448 1.27 -8.81 14.03
N ALA A 449 1.78 -9.09 15.23
CA ALA A 449 3.10 -8.64 15.65
C ALA A 449 4.22 -9.26 14.81
N LEU A 450 4.17 -10.57 14.57
CA LEU A 450 5.16 -11.26 13.73
C LEU A 450 5.14 -10.71 12.29
N ILE A 451 3.95 -10.54 11.69
CA ILE A 451 3.81 -9.95 10.35
C ILE A 451 4.31 -8.50 10.32
N ALA A 452 4.04 -7.71 11.36
CA ALA A 452 4.53 -6.33 11.47
C ALA A 452 6.06 -6.25 11.54
N LEU A 453 6.68 -7.12 12.34
CA LEU A 453 8.15 -7.22 12.44
C LEU A 453 8.77 -7.74 11.14
N GLU A 454 8.11 -8.70 10.48
CA GLU A 454 8.52 -9.18 9.16
C GLU A 454 8.46 -8.09 8.09
N ALA A 455 7.38 -7.31 8.04
CA ALA A 455 7.25 -6.17 7.15
C ALA A 455 8.34 -5.12 7.40
N ALA A 456 8.65 -4.85 8.67
CA ALA A 456 9.73 -3.92 9.04
C ALA A 456 11.12 -4.45 8.66
N ALA A 457 11.36 -5.75 8.76
CA ALA A 457 12.61 -6.39 8.30
C ALA A 457 12.71 -6.39 6.76
N TRP A 458 11.61 -6.67 6.09
CA TRP A 458 11.53 -6.62 4.63
C TRP A 458 11.85 -5.22 4.11
N LEU A 459 11.29 -4.18 4.71
CA LEU A 459 11.55 -2.78 4.34
C LEU A 459 13.01 -2.35 4.50
N ALA A 460 13.76 -2.96 5.41
CA ALA A 460 15.19 -2.70 5.54
C ALA A 460 15.99 -3.23 4.36
N ALA A 461 15.60 -4.40 3.84
CA ALA A 461 16.28 -5.08 2.75
C ALA A 461 15.86 -4.57 1.35
N HIS A 462 14.72 -3.88 1.25
CA HIS A 462 14.13 -3.47 -0.03
C HIS A 462 14.00 -1.95 -0.12
N ALA A 463 15.02 -1.34 -0.70
CA ALA A 463 14.94 0.07 -1.09
C ALA A 463 14.07 0.20 -2.35
N PRO A 464 13.40 1.36 -2.55
CA PRO A 464 12.72 1.64 -3.81
C PRO A 464 13.68 1.53 -5.00
N GLY A 465 13.26 0.80 -6.03
CA GLY A 465 13.97 0.72 -7.31
C GLY A 465 13.70 1.93 -8.22
N GLU A 466 14.24 1.89 -9.41
CA GLU A 466 13.94 2.90 -10.42
C GLU A 466 12.43 2.91 -10.75
N PRO A 467 11.82 4.08 -10.95
CA PRO A 467 10.44 4.17 -11.41
C PRO A 467 10.24 3.38 -12.70
N PRO A 468 9.05 2.78 -12.91
CA PRO A 468 8.74 2.16 -14.20
C PRO A 468 8.87 3.21 -15.31
N ALA A 469 9.32 2.79 -16.48
CA ALA A 469 9.38 3.68 -17.63
C ALA A 469 7.97 4.19 -17.96
N PRO A 470 7.82 5.49 -18.29
CA PRO A 470 6.53 6.00 -18.74
C PRO A 470 6.08 5.22 -19.97
N VAL A 471 4.88 4.66 -19.91
CA VAL A 471 4.33 3.98 -21.08
C VAL A 471 3.83 5.06 -22.03
N THR A 472 4.54 5.23 -23.14
CA THR A 472 4.03 6.05 -24.25
C THR A 472 2.71 5.45 -24.72
N GLN A 473 1.70 6.30 -24.91
CA GLN A 473 0.42 5.83 -25.46
C GLN A 473 0.70 5.03 -26.74
N PRO A 474 0.13 3.83 -26.89
CA PRO A 474 0.35 3.05 -28.09
C PRO A 474 -0.18 3.86 -29.27
N GLY A 475 0.67 4.09 -30.27
CA GLY A 475 0.18 4.42 -31.59
C GLY A 475 -0.79 3.32 -32.08
N ALA A 476 -1.36 3.49 -33.25
CA ALA A 476 -2.24 2.48 -33.83
C ALA A 476 -1.57 1.09 -33.75
N THR A 477 -2.16 0.19 -32.95
CA THR A 477 -1.66 -1.18 -32.83
C THR A 477 -1.98 -1.94 -34.10
N ARG A 478 -0.99 -2.62 -34.69
CA ARG A 478 -1.20 -3.57 -35.76
C ARG A 478 -0.64 -4.93 -35.37
N VAL A 479 -1.26 -5.96 -35.84
CA VAL A 479 -0.73 -7.31 -35.71
C VAL A 479 0.38 -7.49 -36.76
N LEU A 480 1.59 -7.79 -36.28
CA LEU A 480 2.72 -8.15 -37.15
C LEU A 480 2.56 -9.60 -37.55
N ASP A 481 2.87 -9.91 -38.82
CA ASP A 481 3.04 -11.29 -39.18
C ASP A 481 4.37 -11.84 -38.65
N GLU A 482 4.60 -13.15 -38.80
CA GLU A 482 5.81 -13.78 -38.22
C GLU A 482 7.10 -13.28 -38.87
N ASP A 483 7.07 -12.93 -40.12
CA ASP A 483 8.25 -12.42 -40.85
C ASP A 483 8.62 -11.01 -40.34
N GLU A 484 7.61 -10.14 -40.21
CA GLU A 484 7.76 -8.79 -39.63
C GLU A 484 8.21 -8.85 -38.18
N GLY A 485 7.61 -9.76 -37.38
CA GLY A 485 7.97 -9.96 -35.99
C GLY A 485 9.42 -10.44 -35.83
N LYS A 486 9.85 -11.39 -36.65
CA LYS A 486 11.25 -11.85 -36.65
C LYS A 486 12.24 -10.77 -37.08
N ALA A 487 11.89 -9.97 -38.06
CA ALA A 487 12.73 -8.83 -38.48
C ALA A 487 12.88 -7.82 -37.34
N LEU A 488 11.79 -7.55 -36.60
CA LEU A 488 11.80 -6.64 -35.46
C LEU A 488 12.72 -7.15 -34.34
N VAL A 489 12.57 -8.40 -33.90
CA VAL A 489 13.39 -8.94 -32.79
C VAL A 489 14.84 -9.15 -33.21
N ALA A 490 15.11 -9.46 -34.48
CA ALA A 490 16.47 -9.50 -35.02
C ALA A 490 17.16 -8.14 -34.94
N GLY A 491 16.42 -7.04 -35.16
CA GLY A 491 16.90 -5.68 -34.95
C GLY A 491 17.30 -5.36 -33.50
N TRP A 492 16.79 -6.12 -32.54
CA TRP A 492 17.17 -6.02 -31.12
C TRP A 492 18.27 -7.02 -30.71
N GLY A 493 18.88 -7.68 -31.68
CA GLY A 493 20.00 -8.61 -31.45
C GLY A 493 19.57 -10.04 -31.06
N VAL A 494 18.29 -10.36 -31.15
CA VAL A 494 17.80 -11.74 -30.94
C VAL A 494 18.08 -12.55 -32.18
N ALA A 495 18.79 -13.69 -32.04
CA ALA A 495 19.05 -14.60 -33.15
C ALA A 495 17.74 -15.20 -33.67
N VAL A 496 17.50 -15.09 -34.96
CA VAL A 496 16.34 -15.71 -35.66
C VAL A 496 16.82 -16.69 -36.71
N PRO A 497 16.05 -17.75 -37.01
CA PRO A 497 16.41 -18.68 -38.09
C PRO A 497 16.49 -17.95 -39.44
N GLU A 498 17.52 -18.27 -40.21
CA GLU A 498 17.63 -17.81 -41.58
C GLU A 498 16.39 -18.22 -42.36
N GLY A 499 15.73 -17.30 -43.03
CA GLY A 499 14.48 -17.57 -43.71
C GLY A 499 14.12 -16.53 -44.75
N VAL A 500 13.25 -16.94 -45.68
CA VAL A 500 12.81 -16.11 -46.81
C VAL A 500 11.29 -16.10 -46.88
N ARG A 501 10.73 -14.91 -47.01
CA ARG A 501 9.31 -14.71 -47.37
C ARG A 501 9.15 -14.91 -48.88
N CYS A 502 8.16 -15.68 -49.28
CA CYS A 502 7.88 -15.94 -50.67
C CYS A 502 6.38 -16.21 -50.92
N ALA A 503 5.97 -16.10 -52.15
CA ALA A 503 4.64 -16.60 -52.55
C ALA A 503 4.56 -18.13 -52.33
N ARG A 504 3.35 -18.63 -52.02
CA ARG A 504 3.12 -20.07 -51.80
C ARG A 504 3.59 -20.95 -52.96
N ALA A 505 3.53 -20.46 -54.19
CA ALA A 505 4.01 -21.17 -55.37
C ALA A 505 5.55 -21.25 -55.46
N ASP A 506 6.28 -20.37 -54.77
CA ASP A 506 7.73 -20.20 -54.92
C ASP A 506 8.54 -20.84 -53.78
N VAL A 507 7.91 -21.62 -52.89
CA VAL A 507 8.53 -22.23 -51.73
C VAL A 507 9.76 -23.08 -52.05
N ALA A 508 9.75 -23.80 -53.15
CA ALA A 508 10.88 -24.64 -53.60
C ALA A 508 12.12 -23.80 -53.94
N SER A 509 11.92 -22.69 -54.65
CA SER A 509 12.99 -21.75 -55.00
C SER A 509 13.56 -21.03 -53.77
N ALA A 510 12.69 -20.71 -52.79
CA ALA A 510 13.09 -20.13 -51.52
C ALA A 510 13.94 -21.12 -50.69
N ALA A 511 13.53 -22.37 -50.58
CA ALA A 511 14.23 -23.42 -49.85
C ALA A 511 15.60 -23.75 -50.45
N ALA A 512 15.76 -23.69 -51.76
CA ALA A 512 17.04 -23.94 -52.43
C ALA A 512 18.17 -22.96 -51.97
N ARG A 513 17.80 -21.78 -51.50
CA ARG A 513 18.74 -20.78 -50.97
C ARG A 513 19.12 -20.98 -49.50
N ILE A 514 18.27 -21.68 -48.73
CA ILE A 514 18.42 -21.87 -47.29
C ILE A 514 19.12 -23.20 -46.97
N GLY A 515 18.89 -24.24 -47.79
CA GLY A 515 19.33 -25.61 -47.54
C GLY A 515 18.32 -26.40 -46.70
N TRP A 516 18.52 -27.70 -46.60
CA TRP A 516 17.60 -28.65 -45.97
C TRP A 516 18.14 -29.14 -44.60
N PRO A 517 17.27 -29.53 -43.65
CA PRO A 517 15.81 -29.45 -43.71
C PRO A 517 15.29 -28.03 -43.45
N VAL A 518 14.07 -27.72 -43.96
CA VAL A 518 13.42 -26.43 -43.79
C VAL A 518 12.11 -26.55 -42.99
N THR A 519 11.72 -25.47 -42.39
CA THR A 519 10.40 -25.28 -41.78
C THR A 519 9.57 -24.35 -42.65
N LEU A 520 8.36 -24.76 -43.00
CA LEU A 520 7.41 -23.99 -43.80
C LEU A 520 6.30 -23.44 -42.90
N LYS A 521 6.08 -22.13 -42.96
CA LYS A 521 5.06 -21.43 -42.16
C LYS A 521 4.20 -20.54 -43.05
N GLY A 522 2.87 -20.68 -42.96
CA GLY A 522 1.94 -19.76 -43.60
C GLY A 522 1.92 -18.40 -42.95
N LEU A 523 1.84 -17.33 -43.71
CA LEU A 523 1.72 -15.96 -43.23
C LEU A 523 0.27 -15.45 -43.33
N GLY A 524 -0.07 -14.45 -42.52
CA GLY A 524 -1.39 -13.80 -42.53
C GLY A 524 -2.52 -14.59 -41.86
N ILE A 525 -2.20 -15.68 -41.14
CA ILE A 525 -3.18 -16.53 -40.45
C ILE A 525 -2.87 -16.57 -38.92
N ALA A 526 -3.89 -16.45 -38.11
CA ALA A 526 -3.77 -16.62 -36.64
C ALA A 526 -3.76 -18.13 -36.30
N HIS A 527 -3.14 -18.51 -35.14
CA HIS A 527 -3.10 -19.90 -34.67
C HIS A 527 -2.62 -20.92 -35.74
N LYS A 528 -1.52 -20.60 -36.41
CA LYS A 528 -0.98 -21.34 -37.56
C LYS A 528 -0.85 -22.84 -37.35
N SER A 529 -0.41 -23.26 -36.16
CA SER A 529 -0.23 -24.69 -35.84
C SER A 529 -1.57 -25.44 -35.83
N GLU A 530 -2.59 -24.85 -35.21
CA GLU A 530 -3.95 -25.40 -35.14
C GLU A 530 -4.62 -25.41 -36.54
N ALA A 531 -4.37 -24.36 -37.32
CA ALA A 531 -4.86 -24.24 -38.69
C ALA A 531 -4.11 -25.13 -39.72
N GLY A 532 -3.11 -25.89 -39.29
CA GLY A 532 -2.31 -26.72 -40.18
C GLY A 532 -1.37 -25.93 -41.11
N ALA A 533 -1.09 -24.69 -40.82
CA ALA A 533 -0.24 -23.80 -41.62
C ALA A 533 1.25 -23.81 -41.21
N VAL A 534 1.70 -24.84 -40.49
CA VAL A 534 3.11 -25.06 -40.12
C VAL A 534 3.54 -26.48 -40.45
N ARG A 535 4.73 -26.63 -41.05
CA ARG A 535 5.39 -27.93 -41.28
C ARG A 535 6.86 -27.79 -40.91
N VAL A 536 7.28 -28.53 -39.89
CA VAL A 536 8.65 -28.51 -39.38
C VAL A 536 9.46 -29.66 -39.97
N GLY A 537 10.74 -29.41 -40.25
CA GLY A 537 11.67 -30.45 -40.63
C GLY A 537 11.41 -31.07 -41.99
N VAL A 538 10.94 -30.30 -42.95
CA VAL A 538 10.69 -30.78 -44.32
C VAL A 538 12.01 -31.13 -45.02
N PRO A 539 12.21 -32.37 -45.43
CA PRO A 539 13.54 -32.88 -45.83
C PRO A 539 13.95 -32.58 -47.29
N GLY A 540 13.03 -32.17 -48.13
CA GLY A 540 13.32 -31.96 -49.54
C GLY A 540 12.22 -31.26 -50.34
N PRO A 541 12.49 -30.94 -51.64
CA PRO A 541 11.63 -30.08 -52.44
C PRO A 541 10.23 -30.65 -52.70
N GLU A 542 10.14 -31.96 -52.98
CA GLU A 542 8.84 -32.61 -53.26
C GLU A 542 7.92 -32.57 -52.04
N ALA A 543 8.48 -32.89 -50.84
CA ALA A 543 7.76 -32.82 -49.59
C ALA A 543 7.34 -31.37 -49.24
N LEU A 544 8.17 -30.39 -49.60
CA LEU A 544 7.87 -28.96 -49.36
C LEU A 544 6.72 -28.47 -50.24
N VAL A 545 6.71 -28.83 -51.52
CA VAL A 545 5.62 -28.50 -52.45
C VAL A 545 4.32 -29.15 -52.00
N ALA A 546 4.37 -30.44 -51.60
CA ALA A 546 3.21 -31.14 -51.06
C ALA A 546 2.68 -30.47 -49.77
N ALA A 547 3.58 -30.09 -48.87
CA ALA A 547 3.24 -29.36 -47.63
C ALA A 547 2.59 -28.00 -47.95
N ALA A 548 3.11 -27.28 -48.92
CA ALA A 548 2.54 -26.00 -49.34
C ALA A 548 1.14 -26.18 -49.95
N ILE A 549 0.92 -27.20 -50.77
CA ILE A 549 -0.40 -27.52 -51.35
C ILE A 549 -1.41 -27.91 -50.27
N ALA A 550 -0.97 -28.54 -49.17
CA ALA A 550 -1.84 -28.98 -48.09
C ALA A 550 -2.20 -27.84 -47.08
N MET A 551 -1.62 -26.66 -47.21
CA MET A 551 -1.96 -25.51 -46.36
C MET A 551 -3.37 -24.97 -46.67
N PRO A 552 -4.00 -24.27 -45.67
CA PRO A 552 -5.28 -23.60 -45.89
C PRO A 552 -5.27 -22.69 -47.12
N PRO A 553 -6.38 -22.61 -47.87
CA PRO A 553 -6.45 -21.84 -49.11
C PRO A 553 -6.24 -20.33 -48.93
N GLU A 554 -6.45 -19.83 -47.71
CA GLU A 554 -6.25 -18.41 -47.33
C GLU A 554 -4.76 -18.04 -47.28
N VAL A 555 -3.87 -19.01 -47.08
CA VAL A 555 -2.42 -18.78 -47.04
C VAL A 555 -1.90 -18.54 -48.46
N ARG A 556 -1.56 -17.31 -48.77
CA ARG A 556 -1.00 -16.91 -50.08
C ARG A 556 0.50 -16.74 -50.05
N GLU A 557 1.02 -16.33 -48.91
CA GLU A 557 2.45 -16.11 -48.65
C GLU A 557 2.94 -17.06 -47.55
N CYS A 558 4.18 -17.47 -47.68
CA CYS A 558 4.84 -18.37 -46.77
C CYS A 558 6.20 -17.80 -46.32
N ARG A 559 6.64 -18.19 -45.14
CA ARG A 559 8.02 -18.12 -44.71
C ARG A 559 8.63 -19.51 -44.79
N VAL A 560 9.69 -19.65 -45.56
CA VAL A 560 10.56 -20.83 -45.56
C VAL A 560 11.79 -20.49 -44.74
N GLU A 561 12.10 -21.27 -43.73
CA GLU A 561 13.23 -21.00 -42.86
C GLU A 561 14.01 -22.26 -42.51
N ARG A 562 15.28 -22.09 -42.13
CA ARG A 562 16.13 -23.19 -41.68
C ARG A 562 15.52 -23.84 -40.44
N THR A 563 15.36 -25.16 -40.46
CA THR A 563 14.93 -25.89 -39.26
C THR A 563 16.05 -25.91 -38.21
N ILE A 564 15.74 -25.51 -37.01
CA ILE A 564 16.66 -25.62 -35.86
C ILE A 564 16.69 -27.09 -35.44
N VAL A 565 17.87 -27.68 -35.41
CA VAL A 565 18.13 -29.06 -34.99
C VAL A 565 18.95 -29.08 -33.70
N GLY A 566 18.85 -30.15 -32.92
CA GLY A 566 19.59 -30.30 -31.67
C GLY A 566 18.99 -29.46 -30.53
N THR A 567 17.73 -29.14 -30.58
CA THR A 567 17.01 -28.42 -29.52
C THR A 567 17.05 -29.22 -28.22
N VAL A 568 17.55 -28.61 -27.17
CA VAL A 568 17.61 -29.20 -25.82
C VAL A 568 16.34 -28.87 -25.03
N ALA A 569 15.81 -27.67 -25.21
CA ALA A 569 14.57 -27.21 -24.61
C ALA A 569 13.90 -26.14 -25.48
N GLU A 570 12.59 -26.05 -25.42
CA GLU A 570 11.79 -24.96 -25.99
C GLU A 570 11.22 -24.10 -24.87
N VAL A 571 11.39 -22.79 -24.98
CA VAL A 571 10.85 -21.83 -24.01
C VAL A 571 9.98 -20.83 -24.75
N LEU A 572 8.73 -20.68 -24.32
CA LEU A 572 7.81 -19.66 -24.81
C LEU A 572 7.92 -18.40 -23.94
N VAL A 573 8.47 -17.34 -24.51
CA VAL A 573 8.51 -16.02 -23.86
C VAL A 573 7.42 -15.16 -24.47
N THR A 574 6.49 -14.70 -23.62
CA THR A 574 5.43 -13.79 -24.03
C THR A 574 5.47 -12.54 -23.17
N GLU A 575 5.28 -11.39 -23.79
CA GLU A 575 5.06 -10.12 -23.09
C GLU A 575 3.60 -9.70 -23.27
N ARG A 576 2.97 -9.32 -22.17
CA ARG A 576 1.63 -8.77 -22.17
C ARG A 576 1.60 -7.48 -21.39
N ARG A 577 1.05 -6.43 -21.98
CA ARG A 577 0.77 -5.18 -21.27
C ARG A 577 -0.45 -5.38 -20.37
N ASP A 578 -0.30 -5.08 -19.09
CA ASP A 578 -1.42 -5.04 -18.15
C ASP A 578 -1.93 -3.59 -18.05
N ALA A 579 -3.09 -3.33 -18.64
CA ALA A 579 -3.64 -1.98 -18.77
C ALA A 579 -3.78 -1.20 -17.46
N PRO A 580 -4.18 -1.82 -16.32
CA PRO A 580 -4.34 -1.09 -15.07
C PRO A 580 -3.04 -0.61 -14.41
N VAL A 581 -1.95 -1.33 -14.61
CA VAL A 581 -0.64 -0.99 -14.00
C VAL A 581 0.41 -0.57 -15.02
N GLU A 582 0.06 -0.60 -16.32
CA GLU A 582 0.92 -0.21 -17.45
C GLU A 582 2.32 -0.86 -17.46
N ILE A 583 2.48 -2.00 -16.78
CA ILE A 583 3.74 -2.74 -16.70
C ILE A 583 3.69 -3.92 -17.66
N GLY A 584 4.70 -4.05 -18.51
CA GLY A 584 4.93 -5.20 -19.34
C GLY A 584 5.24 -6.44 -18.48
N ARG A 585 4.69 -7.60 -18.86
CA ARG A 585 4.88 -8.87 -18.19
C ARG A 585 5.51 -9.87 -19.14
N ALA A 586 6.71 -10.35 -18.81
CA ALA A 586 7.31 -11.49 -19.51
C ALA A 586 6.88 -12.81 -18.82
N HIS A 587 6.41 -13.77 -19.59
CA HIS A 587 6.22 -15.16 -19.17
C HIS A 587 7.28 -16.03 -19.84
N VAL A 588 7.98 -16.80 -19.03
CA VAL A 588 8.94 -17.82 -19.48
C VAL A 588 8.33 -19.19 -19.27
#